data_ac942295cb753ec666bbdf7e288547d6
#
_entry.id   ac942295cb753ec666bbdf7e288547d6
#
_cell.length_a   1.000
_cell.length_b   1.000
_cell.length_c   1.000
_cell.angle_alpha   90.00
_cell.angle_beta   90.00
_cell.angle_gamma   90.00
#
_symmetry.space_group_name_H-M   'P 1'
#
loop_
_entity.id
_entity.type
_entity.pdbx_description
1 polymer ?
#
loop_
_entity_poly.entity_id
_entity_poly.type
_entity_poly.pdbx_seq_one_letter_code
_entity_poly.pdbx_strand_id
1 'polypeptide(L)'
;MIEPMAKAPALTPLAAAVLHVGEPERILQIECGEGDGALFLAREFPSARVRGVDRSGERVHAAAARVGLDPEGRIAFKQGTPRSLPFPADHFDLVTALDARPAPAETARVLRPGGYLAIAASNSPRPLSGPTGRLLRWRLRRLGYEPIWTAAAGEGGFSVVRLAGGEPGGRSL
;
A
#
# COMPACT_ATOMS: atom_id res chain seq x y z
N MET A 1 -0.54 10.50 -35.36
CA MET A 1 -1.46 10.65 -34.21
C MET A 1 -0.67 10.23 -32.99
N ILE A 2 -0.29 11.17 -32.14
CA ILE A 2 0.41 10.85 -30.89
C ILE A 2 -0.67 10.47 -29.89
N GLU A 3 -0.70 9.21 -29.46
CA GLU A 3 -1.57 8.83 -28.33
C GLU A 3 -1.19 9.67 -27.13
N PRO A 4 -2.16 10.25 -26.41
CA PRO A 4 -1.85 10.97 -25.19
C PRO A 4 -1.23 9.96 -24.22
N MET A 5 0.02 10.17 -23.83
CA MET A 5 0.67 9.43 -22.76
C MET A 5 -0.29 9.41 -21.56
N ALA A 6 -0.67 8.23 -21.12
CA ALA A 6 -1.49 8.09 -19.92
C ALA A 6 -0.81 8.88 -18.80
N LYS A 7 -1.49 9.88 -18.27
CA LYS A 7 -0.98 10.72 -17.18
C LYS A 7 -0.67 9.80 -16.00
N ALA A 8 0.57 9.79 -15.54
CA ALA A 8 0.95 9.04 -14.35
C ALA A 8 0.02 9.39 -13.17
N PRO A 9 -0.39 8.43 -12.36
CA PRO A 9 -1.27 8.71 -11.22
C PRO A 9 -0.65 9.77 -10.31
N ALA A 10 -1.46 10.69 -9.82
CA ALA A 10 -0.99 11.72 -8.91
C ALA A 10 -0.55 11.08 -7.58
N LEU A 11 0.69 11.27 -7.19
CA LEU A 11 1.28 10.69 -5.98
C LEU A 11 0.99 11.51 -4.71
N THR A 12 0.41 12.69 -4.85
CA THR A 12 0.17 13.61 -3.72
C THR A 12 -0.58 12.94 -2.55
N PRO A 13 -1.67 12.20 -2.76
CA PRO A 13 -2.34 11.51 -1.67
C PRO A 13 -1.48 10.43 -1.00
N LEU A 14 -0.68 9.71 -1.76
CA LEU A 14 0.25 8.72 -1.21
C LEU A 14 1.36 9.41 -0.40
N ALA A 15 1.92 10.49 -0.92
CA ALA A 15 2.94 11.30 -0.22
C ALA A 15 2.40 11.85 1.11
N ALA A 16 1.16 12.32 1.14
CA ALA A 16 0.52 12.77 2.37
C ALA A 16 0.26 11.61 3.36
N ALA A 17 -0.16 10.45 2.86
CA ALA A 17 -0.45 9.29 3.69
C ALA A 17 0.79 8.79 4.44
N VAL A 18 1.95 8.74 3.79
CA VAL A 18 3.17 8.18 4.39
C VAL A 18 3.76 9.04 5.52
N LEU A 19 3.31 10.27 5.69
CA LEU A 19 3.65 11.10 6.86
C LEU A 19 3.08 10.55 8.17
N HIS A 20 2.16 9.58 8.11
CA HIS A 20 1.44 9.04 9.26
C HIS A 20 1.82 7.58 9.58
N VAL A 21 2.86 7.02 8.96
CA VAL A 21 3.19 5.59 9.09
C VAL A 21 4.52 5.29 9.78
N GLY A 22 5.20 6.29 10.30
CA GLY A 22 6.50 6.13 10.95
C GLY A 22 7.62 5.76 9.96
N GLU A 23 8.54 4.90 10.38
CA GLU A 23 9.71 4.46 9.60
C GLU A 23 9.60 2.96 9.27
N PRO A 24 8.84 2.59 8.22
CA PRO A 24 8.70 1.20 7.83
C PRO A 24 10.00 0.63 7.24
N GLU A 25 10.33 -0.61 7.58
CA GLU A 25 11.48 -1.33 7.02
C GLU A 25 11.10 -2.18 5.79
N ARG A 26 9.86 -2.66 5.72
CA ARG A 26 9.34 -3.48 4.63
C ARG A 26 8.00 -2.95 4.16
N ILE A 27 7.96 -2.55 2.90
CA ILE A 27 6.81 -1.89 2.29
C ILE A 27 6.31 -2.73 1.12
N LEU A 28 4.99 -2.90 1.04
CA LEU A 28 4.31 -3.48 -0.11
C LEU A 28 3.41 -2.45 -0.77
N GLN A 29 3.49 -2.31 -2.08
CA GLN A 29 2.47 -1.63 -2.87
C GLN A 29 1.66 -2.64 -3.67
N ILE A 30 0.36 -2.69 -3.45
CA ILE A 30 -0.58 -3.52 -4.20
C ILE A 30 -1.08 -2.78 -5.45
N GLU A 31 -1.26 -3.55 -6.54
CA GLU A 31 -1.61 -3.02 -7.86
C GLU A 31 -0.70 -1.85 -8.27
N CYS A 32 0.60 -2.11 -8.23
CA CYS A 32 1.65 -1.11 -8.35
C CYS A 32 1.79 -0.52 -9.76
N GLY A 33 1.08 -1.04 -10.75
CA GLY A 33 1.20 -0.60 -12.14
C GLY A 33 2.64 -0.68 -12.65
N GLU A 34 3.11 0.36 -13.27
CA GLU A 34 4.49 0.47 -13.77
C GLU A 34 5.50 1.00 -12.73
N GLY A 35 5.12 1.01 -11.47
CA GLY A 35 6.02 1.21 -10.34
C GLY A 35 6.18 2.65 -9.85
N ASP A 36 5.39 3.62 -10.31
CA ASP A 36 5.54 5.02 -9.87
C ASP A 36 5.47 5.19 -8.36
N GLY A 37 4.46 4.58 -7.74
CA GLY A 37 4.31 4.64 -6.28
C GLY A 37 5.40 3.86 -5.54
N ALA A 38 5.80 2.68 -6.04
CA ALA A 38 6.86 1.89 -5.43
C ALA A 38 8.22 2.59 -5.48
N LEU A 39 8.55 3.24 -6.59
CA LEU A 39 9.77 4.04 -6.74
C LEU A 39 9.75 5.28 -5.85
N PHE A 40 8.60 5.93 -5.71
CA PHE A 40 8.39 7.02 -4.76
C PHE A 40 8.67 6.54 -3.33
N LEU A 41 8.05 5.43 -2.90
CA LEU A 41 8.23 4.86 -1.55
C LEU A 41 9.69 4.51 -1.26
N ALA A 42 10.41 3.98 -2.25
CA ALA A 42 11.83 3.67 -2.11
C ALA A 42 12.73 4.88 -1.94
N ARG A 43 12.34 6.04 -2.47
CA ARG A 43 13.03 7.32 -2.27
C ARG A 43 12.70 7.92 -0.91
N GLU A 44 11.42 7.86 -0.51
CA GLU A 44 10.94 8.41 0.75
C GLU A 44 11.51 7.65 1.96
N PHE A 45 11.67 6.33 1.82
CA PHE A 45 12.21 5.44 2.84
C PHE A 45 13.49 4.75 2.34
N PRO A 46 14.65 5.44 2.36
CA PRO A 46 15.88 4.92 1.75
C PRO A 46 16.40 3.62 2.35
N SER A 47 16.07 3.35 3.62
CA SER A 47 16.46 2.12 4.32
C SER A 47 15.46 0.98 4.14
N ALA A 48 14.28 1.23 3.58
CA ALA A 48 13.24 0.23 3.44
C ALA A 48 13.45 -0.69 2.23
N ARG A 49 12.96 -1.90 2.35
CA ARG A 49 12.77 -2.83 1.22
C ARG A 49 11.35 -2.68 0.68
N VAL A 50 11.23 -2.32 -0.58
CA VAL A 50 9.96 -2.08 -1.26
C VAL A 50 9.63 -3.23 -2.20
N ARG A 51 8.41 -3.71 -2.15
CA ARG A 51 7.87 -4.72 -3.06
C ARG A 51 6.62 -4.17 -3.73
N GLY A 52 6.53 -4.34 -5.04
CA GLY A 52 5.34 -4.04 -5.81
C GLY A 52 4.69 -5.33 -6.31
N VAL A 53 3.37 -5.37 -6.31
CA VAL A 53 2.59 -6.47 -6.88
C VAL A 53 1.56 -5.91 -7.84
N ASP A 54 1.48 -6.51 -9.03
CA ASP A 54 0.44 -6.22 -10.01
C ASP A 54 -0.04 -7.53 -10.66
N ARG A 55 -1.29 -7.56 -11.07
CA ARG A 55 -1.86 -8.72 -11.77
C ARG A 55 -1.32 -8.89 -13.19
N SER A 56 -0.85 -7.82 -13.79
CA SER A 56 -0.26 -7.79 -15.13
C SER A 56 1.23 -8.08 -15.09
N GLY A 57 1.65 -9.21 -15.64
CA GLY A 57 3.07 -9.55 -15.80
C GLY A 57 3.83 -8.54 -16.66
N GLU A 58 3.16 -7.94 -17.64
CA GLU A 58 3.73 -6.88 -18.48
C GLU A 58 4.06 -5.62 -17.68
N ARG A 59 3.15 -5.17 -16.80
CA ARG A 59 3.39 -4.03 -15.90
C ARG A 59 4.49 -4.32 -14.89
N VAL A 60 4.53 -5.53 -14.34
CA VAL A 60 5.59 -5.99 -13.44
C VAL A 60 6.95 -5.92 -14.14
N HIS A 61 7.03 -6.38 -15.39
CA HIS A 61 8.26 -6.31 -16.18
C HIS A 61 8.67 -4.85 -16.47
N ALA A 62 7.74 -4.00 -16.85
CA ALA A 62 7.97 -2.58 -17.09
C ALA A 62 8.46 -1.86 -15.81
N ALA A 63 7.83 -2.15 -14.66
CA ALA A 63 8.25 -1.60 -13.37
C ALA A 63 9.67 -2.03 -12.99
N ALA A 64 9.99 -3.31 -13.16
CA ALA A 64 11.33 -3.85 -12.88
C ALA A 64 12.41 -3.19 -13.74
N ALA A 65 12.12 -2.92 -15.01
CA ALA A 65 13.05 -2.25 -15.92
C ALA A 65 13.39 -0.80 -15.51
N ARG A 66 12.52 -0.15 -14.72
CA ARG A 66 12.72 1.23 -14.26
C ARG A 66 13.60 1.35 -13.01
N VAL A 67 13.84 0.25 -12.29
CA VAL A 67 14.60 0.27 -11.02
C VAL A 67 16.03 0.74 -11.22
N GLY A 68 16.66 0.37 -12.34
CA GLY A 68 18.05 0.71 -12.60
C GLY A 68 19.01 -0.08 -11.72
N LEU A 69 20.09 0.56 -11.28
CA LEU A 69 21.08 -0.06 -10.39
C LEU A 69 20.54 -0.14 -8.96
N ASP A 70 20.35 -1.35 -8.49
CA ASP A 70 19.89 -1.67 -7.12
C ASP A 70 20.68 -2.88 -6.60
N PRO A 71 21.96 -2.71 -6.26
CA PRO A 71 22.85 -3.82 -5.87
C PRO A 71 22.38 -4.55 -4.60
N GLU A 72 21.61 -3.89 -3.75
CA GLU A 72 21.07 -4.48 -2.52
C GLU A 72 19.72 -5.18 -2.71
N GLY A 73 19.13 -5.11 -3.90
CA GLY A 73 17.82 -5.69 -4.19
C GLY A 73 16.70 -5.11 -3.31
N ARG A 74 16.76 -3.82 -3.03
CA ARG A 74 15.78 -3.13 -2.18
C ARG A 74 14.41 -3.06 -2.82
N ILE A 75 14.35 -2.95 -4.15
CA ILE A 75 13.13 -2.78 -4.90
C ILE A 75 12.91 -3.99 -5.79
N ALA A 76 11.78 -4.67 -5.65
CA ALA A 76 11.43 -5.79 -6.52
C ALA A 76 9.93 -5.85 -6.77
N PHE A 77 9.57 -6.43 -7.90
CA PHE A 77 8.19 -6.55 -8.36
C PHE A 77 7.84 -8.01 -8.61
N LYS A 78 6.61 -8.40 -8.28
CA LYS A 78 6.05 -9.73 -8.52
C LYS A 78 4.65 -9.66 -9.09
N GLN A 79 4.28 -10.66 -9.87
CA GLN A 79 2.90 -10.83 -10.31
C GLN A 79 2.07 -11.42 -9.16
N GLY A 80 0.87 -10.89 -8.96
CA GLY A 80 -0.07 -11.34 -7.95
C GLY A 80 -1.30 -10.44 -7.90
N THR A 81 -2.25 -10.79 -7.05
CA THR A 81 -3.50 -10.04 -6.88
C THR A 81 -3.69 -9.61 -5.43
N PRO A 82 -4.54 -8.60 -5.15
CA PRO A 82 -4.81 -8.20 -3.77
C PRO A 82 -5.36 -9.32 -2.88
N ARG A 83 -6.00 -10.33 -3.47
CA ARG A 83 -6.58 -11.48 -2.75
C ARG A 83 -5.62 -12.65 -2.59
N SER A 84 -4.50 -12.64 -3.30
CA SER A 84 -3.49 -13.70 -3.27
C SER A 84 -2.12 -13.06 -3.43
N LEU A 85 -1.56 -12.59 -2.32
CA LEU A 85 -0.27 -11.94 -2.28
C LEU A 85 0.85 -12.97 -2.15
N PRO A 86 1.89 -12.91 -3.00
CA PRO A 86 2.96 -13.89 -3.02
C PRO A 86 4.02 -13.64 -1.92
N PHE A 87 3.57 -13.43 -0.68
CA PHE A 87 4.41 -13.14 0.47
C PHE A 87 3.92 -13.90 1.71
N PRO A 88 4.82 -14.19 2.67
CA PRO A 88 4.45 -14.82 3.92
C PRO A 88 3.61 -13.91 4.82
N ALA A 89 3.01 -14.49 5.85
CA ALA A 89 2.34 -13.75 6.91
C ALA A 89 3.33 -12.88 7.70
N ASP A 90 2.82 -11.83 8.34
CA ASP A 90 3.58 -10.93 9.26
C ASP A 90 4.89 -10.41 8.65
N HIS A 91 4.86 -10.05 7.38
CA HIS A 91 6.07 -9.69 6.62
C HIS A 91 6.29 -8.20 6.48
N PHE A 92 5.23 -7.41 6.29
CA PHE A 92 5.31 -5.98 5.99
C PHE A 92 4.93 -5.09 7.17
N ASP A 93 5.59 -3.95 7.26
CA ASP A 93 5.28 -2.88 8.21
C ASP A 93 4.27 -1.89 7.63
N LEU A 94 4.28 -1.74 6.32
CA LEU A 94 3.39 -0.87 5.56
C LEU A 94 2.91 -1.56 4.29
N VAL A 95 1.60 -1.54 4.07
CA VAL A 95 0.98 -1.85 2.78
C VAL A 95 0.34 -0.59 2.23
N THR A 96 0.56 -0.28 0.97
CA THR A 96 -0.03 0.86 0.28
C THR A 96 -0.92 0.42 -0.88
N ALA A 97 -2.00 1.15 -1.10
CA ALA A 97 -2.89 1.01 -2.23
C ALA A 97 -3.17 2.41 -2.80
N LEU A 98 -2.69 2.69 -4.00
CA LEU A 98 -2.96 3.91 -4.74
C LEU A 98 -3.87 3.60 -5.93
N ASP A 99 -5.06 4.21 -5.95
CA ASP A 99 -6.12 3.93 -6.93
C ASP A 99 -6.46 2.43 -7.07
N ALA A 100 -6.29 1.69 -5.98
CA ALA A 100 -6.46 0.25 -5.90
C ALA A 100 -7.27 -0.12 -4.66
N ARG A 101 -7.87 -1.31 -4.69
CA ARG A 101 -8.63 -1.84 -3.55
C ARG A 101 -7.86 -2.94 -2.86
N PRO A 102 -7.49 -2.76 -1.59
CA PRO A 102 -6.94 -3.84 -0.79
C PRO A 102 -8.01 -4.90 -0.52
N ALA A 103 -7.58 -6.16 -0.38
CA ALA A 103 -8.39 -7.23 0.19
C ALA A 103 -8.08 -7.28 1.70
N PRO A 104 -9.01 -6.88 2.59
CA PRO A 104 -8.68 -6.64 3.99
C PRO A 104 -8.07 -7.83 4.71
N ALA A 105 -8.60 -9.04 4.50
CA ALA A 105 -8.10 -10.25 5.16
C ALA A 105 -6.68 -10.62 4.69
N GLU A 106 -6.43 -10.56 3.39
CA GLU A 106 -5.11 -10.88 2.83
C GLU A 106 -4.06 -9.81 3.20
N THR A 107 -4.48 -8.55 3.22
CA THR A 107 -3.63 -7.46 3.71
C THR A 107 -3.28 -7.63 5.18
N ALA A 108 -4.26 -8.02 6.03
CA ALA A 108 -4.02 -8.31 7.44
C ALA A 108 -3.07 -9.50 7.63
N ARG A 109 -3.14 -10.51 6.75
CA ARG A 109 -2.25 -11.67 6.80
C ARG A 109 -0.79 -11.28 6.60
N VAL A 110 -0.50 -10.43 5.61
CA VAL A 110 0.88 -10.05 5.25
C VAL A 110 1.43 -8.92 6.11
N LEU A 111 0.58 -8.12 6.75
CA LEU A 111 1.01 -7.10 7.69
C LEU A 111 1.43 -7.71 9.02
N ARG A 112 2.49 -7.17 9.60
CA ARG A 112 2.83 -7.41 10.99
C ARG A 112 1.79 -6.79 11.92
N PRO A 113 1.56 -7.37 13.11
CA PRO A 113 0.80 -6.69 14.16
C PRO A 113 1.37 -5.30 14.41
N GLY A 114 0.52 -4.28 14.43
CA GLY A 114 0.94 -2.88 14.52
C GLY A 114 1.36 -2.22 13.19
N GLY A 115 1.33 -2.96 12.09
CA GLY A 115 1.61 -2.43 10.75
C GLY A 115 0.49 -1.54 10.21
N TYR A 116 0.81 -0.77 9.19
CA TYR A 116 -0.09 0.24 8.60
C TYR A 116 -0.58 -0.16 7.22
N LEU A 117 -1.83 0.19 6.93
CA LEU A 117 -2.39 0.17 5.58
C LEU A 117 -2.73 1.62 5.18
N ALA A 118 -2.11 2.10 4.12
CA ALA A 118 -2.39 3.41 3.53
C ALA A 118 -3.18 3.23 2.23
N ILE A 119 -4.39 3.76 2.20
CA ILE A 119 -5.27 3.73 1.04
C ILE A 119 -5.34 5.15 0.49
N ALA A 120 -4.90 5.34 -0.74
CA ALA A 120 -4.86 6.63 -1.41
C ALA A 120 -5.64 6.58 -2.74
N ALA A 121 -6.30 7.67 -3.06
CA ALA A 121 -7.00 7.86 -4.33
C ALA A 121 -6.58 9.19 -4.95
N SER A 122 -6.16 9.17 -6.21
CA SER A 122 -5.64 10.35 -6.91
C SER A 122 -6.74 11.35 -7.29
N ASN A 123 -7.98 10.89 -7.40
CA ASN A 123 -9.12 11.68 -7.89
C ASN A 123 -10.34 11.65 -6.96
N SER A 124 -10.19 11.23 -5.72
CA SER A 124 -11.27 11.20 -4.72
C SER A 124 -10.76 11.69 -3.38
N PRO A 125 -11.28 12.80 -2.87
CA PRO A 125 -10.84 13.36 -1.59
C PRO A 125 -11.22 12.49 -0.37
N ARG A 126 -12.06 11.48 -0.59
CA ARG A 126 -12.52 10.55 0.46
C ARG A 126 -12.53 9.11 -0.04
N PRO A 127 -11.37 8.42 -0.05
CA PRO A 127 -11.23 7.08 -0.64
C PRO A 127 -12.12 6.00 -0.01
N LEU A 128 -12.53 6.18 1.24
CA LEU A 128 -13.42 5.26 1.97
C LEU A 128 -14.87 5.77 2.07
N SER A 129 -15.27 6.70 1.23
CA SER A 129 -16.66 7.20 1.16
C SER A 129 -17.52 6.34 0.22
N GLY A 130 -18.83 6.61 0.24
CA GLY A 130 -19.79 5.86 -0.57
C GLY A 130 -20.05 4.44 -0.06
N PRO A 131 -20.97 3.69 -0.71
CA PRO A 131 -21.35 2.35 -0.24
C PRO A 131 -20.20 1.37 -0.17
N THR A 132 -19.36 1.35 -1.20
CA THR A 132 -18.20 0.45 -1.29
C THR A 132 -17.10 0.80 -0.29
N GLY A 133 -16.85 2.10 -0.09
CA GLY A 133 -15.89 2.56 0.92
C GLY A 133 -16.36 2.27 2.34
N ARG A 134 -17.68 2.41 2.62
CA ARG A 134 -18.26 2.05 3.92
C ARG A 134 -18.13 0.55 4.21
N LEU A 135 -18.36 -0.30 3.20
CA LEU A 135 -18.19 -1.74 3.34
C LEU A 135 -16.73 -2.10 3.61
N LEU A 136 -15.79 -1.49 2.88
CA LEU A 136 -14.36 -1.70 3.11
C LEU A 136 -13.96 -1.28 4.53
N ARG A 137 -14.38 -0.11 4.98
CA ARG A 137 -14.12 0.38 6.34
C ARG A 137 -14.69 -0.55 7.40
N TRP A 138 -15.91 -1.07 7.21
CA TRP A 138 -16.52 -2.04 8.14
C TRP A 138 -15.70 -3.34 8.19
N ARG A 139 -15.25 -3.87 7.05
CA ARG A 139 -14.40 -5.08 6.98
C ARG A 139 -13.06 -4.87 7.68
N LEU A 140 -12.43 -3.71 7.46
CA LEU A 140 -11.18 -3.36 8.13
C LEU A 140 -11.35 -3.35 9.65
N ARG A 141 -12.38 -2.71 10.16
CA ARG A 141 -12.67 -2.69 11.61
C ARG A 141 -12.87 -4.09 12.18
N ARG A 142 -13.59 -4.96 11.47
CA ARG A 142 -13.80 -6.35 11.91
C ARG A 142 -12.52 -7.19 11.97
N LEU A 143 -11.51 -6.83 11.24
CA LEU A 143 -10.19 -7.47 11.24
C LEU A 143 -9.21 -6.83 12.22
N GLY A 144 -9.66 -5.87 13.02
CA GLY A 144 -8.84 -5.22 14.03
C GLY A 144 -8.03 -4.03 13.54
N TYR A 145 -8.40 -3.44 12.38
CA TYR A 145 -7.79 -2.18 11.96
C TYR A 145 -8.42 -1.00 12.70
N GLU A 146 -7.57 -0.12 13.19
CA GLU A 146 -7.92 1.13 13.82
C GLU A 146 -7.63 2.31 12.87
N PRO A 147 -8.54 3.30 12.77
CA PRO A 147 -8.31 4.49 11.96
C PRO A 147 -7.23 5.37 12.60
N ILE A 148 -6.28 5.81 11.80
CA ILE A 148 -5.22 6.75 12.22
C ILE A 148 -5.51 8.14 11.68
N TRP A 149 -5.63 8.28 10.35
CA TRP A 149 -5.85 9.58 9.73
C TRP A 149 -6.58 9.44 8.40
N THR A 150 -7.45 10.39 8.10
CA THR A 150 -8.12 10.51 6.81
C THR A 150 -8.17 11.98 6.43
N ALA A 151 -7.71 12.32 5.24
CA ALA A 151 -7.71 13.70 4.74
C ALA A 151 -7.75 13.76 3.22
N ALA A 152 -8.15 14.91 2.71
CA ALA A 152 -7.95 15.27 1.32
C ALA A 152 -6.49 15.71 1.11
N ALA A 153 -5.95 15.45 -0.09
CA ALA A 153 -4.61 15.85 -0.49
C ALA A 153 -4.58 16.11 -1.99
N GLY A 154 -4.42 17.36 -2.39
CA GLY A 154 -4.59 17.79 -3.78
C GLY A 154 -6.03 17.53 -4.27
N GLU A 155 -6.15 16.95 -5.45
CA GLU A 155 -7.45 16.54 -6.01
C GLU A 155 -7.94 15.19 -5.44
N GLY A 156 -7.07 14.48 -4.72
CA GLY A 156 -7.34 13.19 -4.14
C GLY A 156 -7.45 13.21 -2.62
N GLY A 157 -7.27 12.05 -2.03
CA GLY A 157 -7.32 11.88 -0.59
C GLY A 157 -6.75 10.54 -0.16
N PHE A 158 -6.62 10.36 1.14
CA PHE A 158 -6.07 9.15 1.71
C PHE A 158 -6.73 8.79 3.04
N SER A 159 -6.58 7.53 3.40
CA SER A 159 -6.91 7.01 4.72
C SER A 159 -5.81 6.07 5.19
N VAL A 160 -5.29 6.30 6.38
CA VAL A 160 -4.32 5.42 7.03
C VAL A 160 -5.01 4.72 8.18
N VAL A 161 -4.88 3.40 8.19
CA VAL A 161 -5.37 2.55 9.27
C VAL A 161 -4.20 1.69 9.79
N ARG A 162 -4.26 1.29 11.05
CA ARG A 162 -3.25 0.45 11.68
C ARG A 162 -3.86 -0.87 12.10
N LEU A 163 -3.20 -1.98 11.79
CA LEU A 163 -3.59 -3.28 12.31
C LEU A 163 -3.23 -3.35 13.80
N ALA A 164 -4.21 -3.66 14.65
CA ALA A 164 -3.97 -3.77 16.08
C ALA A 164 -2.80 -4.73 16.36
N GLY A 165 -1.88 -4.31 17.23
CA GLY A 165 -0.85 -5.19 17.75
C GLY A 165 -1.53 -6.25 18.60
N GLY A 166 -1.30 -7.54 18.32
CA GLY A 166 -1.69 -8.58 19.25
C GLY A 166 -1.03 -8.28 20.60
N GLU A 167 -1.82 -8.13 21.65
CA GLU A 167 -1.23 -8.10 23.00
C GLU A 167 -0.45 -9.40 23.21
N PRO A 168 0.78 -9.35 23.71
CA PRO A 168 1.44 -10.56 24.17
C PRO A 168 0.53 -11.11 25.28
N GLY A 169 -0.07 -12.28 25.00
CA GLY A 169 -1.06 -12.90 25.85
C GLY A 169 -0.67 -12.82 27.32
N GLY A 170 -1.46 -12.08 28.09
CA GLY A 170 -1.41 -12.13 29.53
C GLY A 170 -1.69 -13.56 29.95
N ARG A 171 -0.65 -14.30 30.31
CA ARG A 171 -0.82 -15.49 31.12
C ARG A 171 -1.31 -15.00 32.46
N SER A 172 -2.59 -15.12 32.68
CA SER A 172 -3.13 -15.12 34.04
C SER A 172 -2.53 -16.33 34.79
N LEU A 173 -1.84 -16.04 35.83
CA LEU A 173 -1.54 -17.03 36.87
C LEU A 173 -2.80 -17.41 37.63
#